data_5b94b04e30b942906eaaba31d90e45ca
#
_entry.id   5b94b04e30b942906eaaba31d90e45ca
#
_cell.length_a   1.000
_cell.length_b   1.000
_cell.length_c   1.000
_cell.angle_alpha   90.00
_cell.angle_beta   90.00
_cell.angle_gamma   90.00
#
_symmetry.space_group_name_H-M   'P 1'
#
loop_
_entity.id
_entity.type
_entity.pdbx_description
1 polymer ?
#
loop_
_entity_poly.entity_id
_entity_poly.type
_entity_poly.pdbx_seq_one_letter_code
_entity_poly.pdbx_strand_id
1 'polypeptide(L)'
;MDQTTTYYTLGIDIGSTTVKVALLDQDLHIIFSDYERHYANIQETLAGLLKKALNQTGPIDIIPVITGSGGLTLSSHLHVPFVQEVVAVASALQDYAPQTDVAIELGGEDAKIIYFTGGIDQRMNGICAGGTGSFIDQMASLLQTDAAGLNTYAKDYKAIYPIAARCGVFAKSDIQPLINDGATREDLARQ
;
A
#
# COMPACT_ATOMS: atom_id res chain seq x y z
N MET A 1 15.70 2.21 -41.39
CA MET A 1 15.26 3.07 -40.27
C MET A 1 14.96 2.12 -39.13
N ASP A 2 15.89 1.98 -38.19
CA ASP A 2 15.64 1.20 -36.97
C ASP A 2 14.52 1.91 -36.21
N GLN A 3 13.34 1.25 -36.13
CA GLN A 3 12.32 1.65 -35.19
C GLN A 3 12.87 1.31 -33.81
N THR A 4 13.38 2.28 -33.10
CA THR A 4 13.69 2.15 -31.67
C THR A 4 12.38 1.81 -30.98
N THR A 5 12.21 0.54 -30.64
CA THR A 5 11.03 0.08 -29.90
C THR A 5 11.02 0.77 -28.54
N THR A 6 9.98 1.53 -28.27
CA THR A 6 9.80 2.23 -26.99
C THR A 6 9.22 1.24 -25.99
N TYR A 7 9.97 0.92 -24.93
CA TYR A 7 9.51 0.05 -23.86
C TYR A 7 9.05 0.87 -22.66
N TYR A 8 8.00 0.40 -22.01
CA TYR A 8 7.50 0.94 -20.74
C TYR A 8 7.81 -0.04 -19.62
N THR A 9 8.07 0.45 -18.41
CA THR A 9 8.29 -0.41 -17.25
C THR A 9 6.98 -0.63 -16.51
N LEU A 10 6.59 -1.90 -16.31
CA LEU A 10 5.40 -2.26 -15.56
C LEU A 10 5.81 -2.87 -14.20
N GLY A 11 5.59 -2.12 -13.13
CA GLY A 11 5.70 -2.62 -11.75
C GLY A 11 4.40 -3.28 -11.30
N ILE A 12 4.50 -4.48 -10.73
CA ILE A 12 3.37 -5.25 -10.17
C ILE A 12 3.71 -5.59 -8.72
N ASP A 13 2.91 -5.09 -7.77
CA ASP A 13 3.04 -5.42 -6.35
C ASP A 13 1.86 -6.31 -5.92
N ILE A 14 2.18 -7.52 -5.47
CA ILE A 14 1.20 -8.47 -4.95
C ILE A 14 1.39 -8.59 -3.45
N GLY A 15 0.66 -7.77 -2.72
CA GLY A 15 0.64 -7.80 -1.26
C GLY A 15 -0.32 -8.86 -0.71
N SER A 16 -0.40 -8.96 0.61
CA SER A 16 -1.28 -9.91 1.32
C SER A 16 -2.77 -9.62 1.09
N THR A 17 -3.16 -8.37 0.84
CA THR A 17 -4.57 -7.97 0.70
C THR A 17 -4.88 -7.26 -0.62
N THR A 18 -3.88 -6.71 -1.30
CA THR A 18 -4.05 -5.87 -2.49
C THR A 18 -3.10 -6.26 -3.61
N VAL A 19 -3.54 -6.04 -4.84
CA VAL A 19 -2.68 -6.00 -6.04
C VAL A 19 -2.57 -4.54 -6.48
N LYS A 20 -1.36 -4.11 -6.80
CA LYS A 20 -1.08 -2.76 -7.31
C LYS A 20 -0.30 -2.86 -8.60
N VAL A 21 -0.54 -1.92 -9.51
CA VAL A 21 0.23 -1.80 -10.75
C VAL A 21 0.66 -0.35 -10.95
N ALA A 22 1.87 -0.16 -11.47
CA ALA A 22 2.38 1.13 -11.90
C ALA A 22 3.07 0.96 -13.26
N LEU A 23 2.70 1.79 -14.22
CA LEU A 23 3.29 1.83 -15.54
C LEU A 23 4.07 3.13 -15.70
N LEU A 24 5.36 3.02 -16.03
CA LEU A 24 6.26 4.14 -16.15
C LEU A 24 6.74 4.28 -17.59
N ASP A 25 6.90 5.52 -18.05
CA ASP A 25 7.58 5.83 -19.28
C ASP A 25 9.12 5.72 -19.15
N GLN A 26 9.84 6.10 -20.19
CA GLN A 26 11.31 6.04 -20.23
C GLN A 26 12.00 7.06 -19.31
N ASP A 27 11.29 8.13 -18.98
CA ASP A 27 11.75 9.18 -18.06
C ASP A 27 11.33 8.91 -16.61
N LEU A 28 10.83 7.68 -16.34
CA LEU A 28 10.31 7.21 -15.04
C LEU A 28 9.07 7.97 -14.55
N HIS A 29 8.33 8.66 -15.43
CA HIS A 29 7.05 9.23 -15.05
C HIS A 29 5.96 8.16 -15.00
N ILE A 30 5.14 8.20 -13.96
CA ILE A 30 3.99 7.31 -13.83
C ILE A 30 2.91 7.75 -14.82
N ILE A 31 2.65 6.93 -15.83
CA ILE A 31 1.60 7.18 -16.84
C ILE A 31 0.28 6.47 -16.52
N PHE A 32 0.34 5.41 -15.69
CA PHE A 32 -0.81 4.73 -15.12
C PHE A 32 -0.44 4.15 -13.76
N SER A 33 -1.34 4.25 -12.79
CA SER A 33 -1.25 3.51 -11.54
C SER A 33 -2.64 3.24 -11.00
N ASP A 34 -2.84 2.05 -10.46
CA ASP A 34 -4.08 1.66 -9.80
C ASP A 34 -3.83 0.52 -8.81
N TYR A 35 -4.73 0.33 -7.85
CA TYR A 35 -4.69 -0.80 -6.94
C TYR A 35 -6.10 -1.28 -6.59
N GLU A 36 -6.21 -2.58 -6.33
CA GLU A 36 -7.46 -3.20 -5.90
C GLU A 36 -7.22 -4.26 -4.82
N ARG A 37 -8.22 -4.48 -3.97
CA ARG A 37 -8.25 -5.62 -3.06
C ARG A 37 -8.55 -6.89 -3.84
N HIS A 38 -7.73 -7.93 -3.61
CA HIS A 38 -7.88 -9.17 -4.38
C HIS A 38 -8.84 -10.19 -3.75
N TYR A 39 -9.20 -10.07 -2.48
CA TYR A 39 -10.12 -11.02 -1.80
C TYR A 39 -9.82 -12.49 -2.13
N ALA A 40 -8.55 -12.87 -2.13
CA ALA A 40 -7.99 -14.15 -2.56
C ALA A 40 -8.06 -14.44 -4.08
N ASN A 41 -8.59 -13.54 -4.92
CA ASN A 41 -8.66 -13.67 -6.39
C ASN A 41 -7.56 -12.87 -7.09
N ILE A 42 -6.29 -13.13 -6.77
CA ILE A 42 -5.13 -12.36 -7.25
C ILE A 42 -5.09 -12.29 -8.77
N GLN A 43 -5.30 -13.42 -9.47
CA GLN A 43 -5.18 -13.48 -10.92
C GLN A 43 -6.25 -12.62 -11.63
N GLU A 44 -7.49 -12.69 -11.18
CA GLU A 44 -8.60 -11.91 -11.75
C GLU A 44 -8.40 -10.41 -11.49
N THR A 45 -7.97 -10.06 -10.27
CA THR A 45 -7.68 -8.68 -9.88
C THR A 45 -6.55 -8.09 -10.73
N LEU A 46 -5.43 -8.82 -10.86
CA LEU A 46 -4.33 -8.39 -11.71
C LEU A 46 -4.77 -8.23 -13.17
N ALA A 47 -5.50 -9.21 -13.72
CA ALA A 47 -6.00 -9.13 -15.08
C ALA A 47 -6.93 -7.92 -15.29
N GLY A 48 -7.75 -7.58 -14.29
CA GLY A 48 -8.59 -6.38 -14.28
C GLY A 48 -7.77 -5.09 -14.36
N LEU A 49 -6.75 -4.96 -13.50
CA LEU A 49 -5.86 -3.81 -13.48
C LEU A 49 -5.08 -3.65 -14.78
N LEU A 50 -4.56 -4.75 -15.34
CA LEU A 50 -3.87 -4.73 -16.64
C LEU A 50 -4.79 -4.33 -17.80
N LYS A 51 -6.05 -4.76 -17.77
CA LYS A 51 -7.05 -4.31 -18.76
C LYS A 51 -7.34 -2.81 -18.65
N LYS A 52 -7.41 -2.27 -17.43
CA LYS A 52 -7.56 -0.82 -17.23
C LYS A 52 -6.36 -0.06 -17.81
N ALA A 53 -5.13 -0.51 -17.52
CA ALA A 53 -3.92 0.07 -18.10
C ALA A 53 -3.95 0.04 -19.63
N LEU A 54 -4.24 -1.11 -20.23
CA LEU A 54 -4.35 -1.29 -21.68
C LEU A 54 -5.41 -0.37 -22.31
N ASN A 55 -6.56 -0.21 -21.66
CA ASN A 55 -7.62 0.67 -22.14
C ASN A 55 -7.22 2.15 -22.13
N GLN A 56 -6.36 2.55 -21.18
CA GLN A 56 -5.87 3.92 -21.08
C GLN A 56 -4.74 4.22 -22.06
N THR A 57 -3.80 3.28 -22.22
CA THR A 57 -2.55 3.52 -22.98
C THR A 57 -2.61 2.98 -24.42
N GLY A 58 -3.54 2.08 -24.72
CA GLY A 58 -3.49 1.26 -25.92
C GLY A 58 -2.40 0.17 -25.87
N PRO A 59 -2.19 -0.58 -26.95
CA PRO A 59 -1.13 -1.59 -27.03
C PRO A 59 0.26 -0.95 -26.98
N ILE A 60 1.09 -1.39 -26.03
CA ILE A 60 2.47 -0.93 -25.82
C ILE A 60 3.37 -2.12 -25.46
N ASP A 61 4.66 -1.99 -25.73
CA ASP A 61 5.67 -2.95 -25.29
C ASP A 61 6.08 -2.67 -23.85
N ILE A 62 6.05 -3.69 -22.99
CA ILE A 62 6.33 -3.54 -21.56
C ILE A 62 7.49 -4.43 -21.09
N ILE A 63 8.21 -3.95 -20.09
CA ILE A 63 9.16 -4.72 -19.30
C ILE A 63 8.55 -4.87 -17.89
N PRO A 64 7.98 -6.04 -17.57
CA PRO A 64 7.35 -6.26 -16.26
C PRO A 64 8.37 -6.60 -15.18
N VAL A 65 8.10 -6.14 -13.95
CA VAL A 65 8.83 -6.49 -12.72
C VAL A 65 7.80 -6.74 -11.62
N ILE A 66 8.00 -7.79 -10.83
CA ILE A 66 7.08 -8.17 -9.76
C ILE A 66 7.73 -7.97 -8.39
N THR A 67 6.95 -7.50 -7.44
CA THR A 67 7.29 -7.38 -6.02
C THR A 67 6.10 -7.83 -5.16
N GLY A 68 6.25 -7.72 -3.85
CA GLY A 68 5.20 -8.07 -2.88
C GLY A 68 5.31 -9.47 -2.33
N SER A 69 4.79 -9.67 -1.11
CA SER A 69 4.87 -10.94 -0.38
C SER A 69 4.22 -12.11 -1.13
N GLY A 70 3.17 -11.85 -1.92
CA GLY A 70 2.50 -12.84 -2.78
C GLY A 70 3.10 -12.96 -4.18
N GLY A 71 4.07 -12.11 -4.55
CA GLY A 71 4.56 -11.99 -5.93
C GLY A 71 5.53 -13.06 -6.40
N LEU A 72 6.25 -13.72 -5.48
CA LEU A 72 7.34 -14.63 -5.84
C LEU A 72 6.86 -15.84 -6.67
N THR A 73 5.74 -16.43 -6.31
CA THR A 73 5.16 -17.57 -7.05
C THR A 73 4.74 -17.16 -8.47
N LEU A 74 4.10 -15.99 -8.60
CA LEU A 74 3.67 -15.48 -9.90
C LEU A 74 4.87 -15.11 -10.78
N SER A 75 5.89 -14.46 -10.22
CA SER A 75 7.16 -14.15 -10.89
C SER A 75 7.80 -15.40 -11.50
N SER A 76 7.91 -16.46 -10.71
CA SER A 76 8.46 -17.75 -11.16
C SER A 76 7.61 -18.38 -12.27
N HIS A 77 6.29 -18.33 -12.15
CA HIS A 77 5.37 -18.89 -13.13
C HIS A 77 5.38 -18.15 -14.48
N LEU A 78 5.46 -16.81 -14.43
CA LEU A 78 5.49 -15.96 -15.61
C LEU A 78 6.90 -15.72 -16.19
N HIS A 79 7.94 -16.22 -15.51
CA HIS A 79 9.34 -15.94 -15.85
C HIS A 79 9.66 -14.42 -15.89
N VAL A 80 9.08 -13.67 -14.96
CA VAL A 80 9.26 -12.21 -14.81
C VAL A 80 10.20 -11.95 -13.63
N PRO A 81 11.13 -10.99 -13.69
CA PRO A 81 11.98 -10.64 -12.56
C PRO A 81 11.20 -10.30 -11.29
N PHE A 82 11.73 -10.77 -10.15
CA PHE A 82 11.21 -10.44 -8.82
C PHE A 82 12.19 -9.53 -8.08
N VAL A 83 11.67 -8.47 -7.45
CA VAL A 83 12.42 -7.55 -6.60
C VAL A 83 11.81 -7.58 -5.20
N GLN A 84 12.61 -7.66 -4.16
CA GLN A 84 12.13 -7.57 -2.78
C GLN A 84 11.54 -6.19 -2.49
N GLU A 85 10.45 -6.14 -1.71
CA GLU A 85 9.74 -4.90 -1.39
C GLU A 85 10.64 -3.80 -0.86
N VAL A 86 11.52 -4.11 0.10
CA VAL A 86 12.44 -3.12 0.68
C VAL A 86 13.39 -2.53 -0.38
N VAL A 87 13.82 -3.33 -1.35
CA VAL A 87 14.67 -2.86 -2.46
C VAL A 87 13.85 -1.97 -3.40
N ALA A 88 12.63 -2.36 -3.73
CA ALA A 88 11.73 -1.57 -4.56
C ALA A 88 11.41 -0.21 -3.93
N VAL A 89 11.07 -0.19 -2.64
CA VAL A 89 10.81 1.06 -1.88
C VAL A 89 12.05 1.93 -1.81
N ALA A 90 13.22 1.34 -1.52
CA ALA A 90 14.47 2.10 -1.44
C ALA A 90 14.84 2.74 -2.79
N SER A 91 14.72 1.99 -3.90
CA SER A 91 14.99 2.53 -5.23
C SER A 91 14.04 3.67 -5.58
N ALA A 92 12.73 3.50 -5.33
CA ALA A 92 11.75 4.55 -5.60
C ALA A 92 12.03 5.83 -4.79
N LEU A 93 12.39 5.71 -3.51
CA LEU A 93 12.69 6.87 -2.68
C LEU A 93 14.00 7.56 -3.05
N GLN A 94 15.00 6.82 -3.53
CA GLN A 94 16.23 7.44 -4.06
C GLN A 94 15.95 8.35 -5.27
N ASP A 95 14.99 7.99 -6.10
CA ASP A 95 14.63 8.77 -7.30
C ASP A 95 13.65 9.89 -6.98
N TYR A 96 12.57 9.60 -6.23
CA TYR A 96 11.47 10.55 -6.02
C TYR A 96 11.60 11.40 -4.76
N ALA A 97 12.33 10.93 -3.74
CA ALA A 97 12.49 11.60 -2.46
C ALA A 97 13.89 11.35 -1.84
N PRO A 98 14.98 11.76 -2.50
CA PRO A 98 16.35 11.43 -2.10
C PRO A 98 16.78 11.97 -0.73
N GLN A 99 16.00 12.89 -0.15
CA GLN A 99 16.23 13.45 1.19
C GLN A 99 15.59 12.63 2.31
N THR A 100 15.00 11.45 1.99
CA THR A 100 14.31 10.62 2.96
C THR A 100 15.31 9.86 3.84
N ASP A 101 15.28 10.10 5.13
CA ASP A 101 16.07 9.36 6.13
C ASP A 101 15.36 8.08 6.60
N VAL A 102 14.03 8.12 6.65
CA VAL A 102 13.19 7.03 7.19
C VAL A 102 11.93 6.88 6.36
N ALA A 103 11.57 5.65 5.99
CA ALA A 103 10.27 5.32 5.42
C ALA A 103 9.48 4.42 6.38
N ILE A 104 8.17 4.64 6.45
CA ILE A 104 7.23 3.78 7.15
C ILE A 104 6.27 3.21 6.12
N GLU A 105 6.30 1.90 5.96
CA GLU A 105 5.41 1.15 5.09
C GLU A 105 4.32 0.49 5.94
N LEU A 106 3.06 0.75 5.61
CA LEU A 106 1.90 0.12 6.25
C LEU A 106 1.26 -0.85 5.26
N GLY A 107 1.66 -2.10 5.32
CA GLY A 107 1.07 -3.19 4.57
C GLY A 107 -0.29 -3.62 5.12
N GLY A 108 -0.94 -4.58 4.45
CA GLY A 108 -2.22 -5.14 4.91
C GLY A 108 -2.09 -5.88 6.25
N GLU A 109 -1.02 -6.63 6.44
CA GLU A 109 -0.80 -7.48 7.62
C GLU A 109 0.47 -7.14 8.39
N ASP A 110 1.39 -6.38 7.80
CA ASP A 110 2.65 -5.96 8.39
C ASP A 110 2.83 -4.45 8.34
N ALA A 111 3.73 -3.95 9.17
CA ALA A 111 4.22 -2.59 9.15
C ALA A 111 5.74 -2.64 9.22
N LYS A 112 6.40 -1.89 8.35
CA LYS A 112 7.86 -1.84 8.25
C LYS A 112 8.34 -0.41 8.45
N ILE A 113 9.46 -0.26 9.14
CA ILE A 113 10.22 0.97 9.18
C ILE A 113 11.58 0.72 8.52
N ILE A 114 11.94 1.55 7.58
CA ILE A 114 13.17 1.43 6.78
C ILE A 114 14.00 2.68 7.03
N TYR A 115 15.23 2.50 7.49
CA TYR A 115 16.21 3.57 7.70
C TYR A 115 17.20 3.57 6.53
N PHE A 116 17.55 4.75 6.05
CA PHE A 116 18.48 4.93 4.92
C PHE A 116 19.83 5.50 5.35
N THR A 117 19.94 6.03 6.56
CA THR A 117 21.19 6.62 7.09
C THR A 117 22.19 5.53 7.46
N GLY A 118 23.36 5.52 6.82
CA GLY A 118 24.41 4.54 7.10
C GLY A 118 24.22 3.16 6.47
N GLY A 119 23.28 3.02 5.55
CA GLY A 119 22.88 1.79 4.88
C GLY A 119 21.38 1.53 5.07
N ILE A 120 20.89 0.49 4.41
CA ILE A 120 19.47 0.11 4.55
C ILE A 120 19.34 -0.83 5.75
N ASP A 121 18.67 -0.35 6.82
CA ASP A 121 18.23 -1.17 7.97
C ASP A 121 16.70 -1.22 7.97
N GLN A 122 16.15 -2.41 8.12
CA GLN A 122 14.69 -2.64 8.12
C GLN A 122 14.27 -3.30 9.43
N ARG A 123 13.20 -2.79 10.00
CA ARG A 123 12.50 -3.44 11.12
C ARG A 123 11.03 -3.59 10.78
N MET A 124 10.47 -4.71 11.17
CA MET A 124 9.08 -5.07 10.92
C MET A 124 8.38 -5.33 12.26
N ASN A 125 7.07 -5.05 12.34
CA ASN A 125 6.27 -5.48 13.48
C ASN A 125 6.31 -7.00 13.62
N GLY A 126 6.05 -7.48 14.84
CA GLY A 126 5.98 -8.92 15.11
C GLY A 126 4.67 -9.53 14.57
N ILE A 127 4.09 -10.43 15.36
CA ILE A 127 2.91 -11.23 14.97
C ILE A 127 1.60 -10.42 14.97
N CYS A 128 1.57 -9.24 15.60
CA CYS A 128 0.36 -8.45 15.77
C CYS A 128 0.12 -7.51 14.59
N ALA A 129 -1.05 -7.60 13.95
CA ALA A 129 -1.50 -6.69 12.90
C ALA A 129 -1.94 -5.29 13.41
N GLY A 130 -1.82 -4.99 14.69
CA GLY A 130 -2.06 -3.65 15.25
C GLY A 130 -1.09 -2.64 14.65
N GLY A 131 -1.63 -1.54 14.11
CA GLY A 131 -0.84 -0.53 13.40
C GLY A 131 -0.58 -0.83 11.92
N THR A 132 -1.26 -1.82 11.35
CA THR A 132 -1.21 -2.14 9.93
C THR A 132 -2.43 -1.59 9.17
N GLY A 133 -2.43 -1.74 7.85
CA GLY A 133 -3.57 -1.40 7.01
C GLY A 133 -4.85 -2.13 7.41
N SER A 134 -4.76 -3.39 7.82
CA SER A 134 -5.93 -4.14 8.32
C SER A 134 -6.53 -3.54 9.58
N PHE A 135 -5.73 -2.96 10.47
CA PHE A 135 -6.26 -2.23 11.62
C PHE A 135 -7.00 -0.96 11.19
N ILE A 136 -6.41 -0.19 10.27
CA ILE A 136 -7.06 1.01 9.71
C ILE A 136 -8.40 0.64 9.08
N ASP A 137 -8.47 -0.43 8.30
CA ASP A 137 -9.70 -0.93 7.69
C ASP A 137 -10.76 -1.33 8.72
N GLN A 138 -10.34 -1.99 9.81
CA GLN A 138 -11.26 -2.34 10.89
C GLN A 138 -11.84 -1.09 11.57
N MET A 139 -11.03 -0.06 11.78
CA MET A 139 -11.50 1.21 12.33
C MET A 139 -12.42 1.94 11.36
N ALA A 140 -12.08 1.98 10.08
CA ALA A 140 -12.93 2.54 9.04
C ALA A 140 -14.28 1.84 8.98
N SER A 141 -14.30 0.51 9.00
CA SER A 141 -15.53 -0.29 9.02
C SER A 141 -16.36 -0.02 10.28
N LEU A 142 -15.74 0.10 11.45
CA LEU A 142 -16.41 0.43 12.70
C LEU A 142 -17.12 1.79 12.62
N LEU A 143 -16.49 2.77 11.96
CA LEU A 143 -17.05 4.11 11.74
C LEU A 143 -17.88 4.22 10.46
N GLN A 144 -18.16 3.10 9.77
CA GLN A 144 -18.96 3.01 8.54
C GLN A 144 -18.39 3.89 7.41
N THR A 145 -17.09 3.81 7.19
CA THR A 145 -16.35 4.55 6.16
C THR A 145 -15.20 3.70 5.61
N ASP A 146 -14.33 4.29 4.79
CA ASP A 146 -13.07 3.74 4.31
C ASP A 146 -11.87 4.55 4.83
N ALA A 147 -10.66 4.18 4.45
CA ALA A 147 -9.44 4.87 4.88
C ALA A 147 -9.41 6.35 4.46
N ALA A 148 -9.95 6.68 3.28
CA ALA A 148 -10.05 8.07 2.81
C ALA A 148 -11.07 8.86 3.63
N GLY A 149 -12.20 8.24 3.97
CA GLY A 149 -13.22 8.82 4.84
C GLY A 149 -12.72 9.04 6.26
N LEU A 150 -11.90 8.13 6.83
CA LEU A 150 -11.24 8.36 8.12
C LEU A 150 -10.39 9.64 8.09
N ASN A 151 -9.59 9.81 7.05
CA ASN A 151 -8.77 11.02 6.90
C ASN A 151 -9.63 12.29 6.76
N THR A 152 -10.80 12.18 6.12
CA THR A 152 -11.74 13.30 6.00
C THR A 152 -12.36 13.65 7.36
N TYR A 153 -12.87 12.66 8.09
CA TYR A 153 -13.42 12.87 9.43
C TYR A 153 -12.37 13.45 10.40
N ALA A 154 -11.16 12.91 10.39
CA ALA A 154 -10.09 13.33 11.28
C ALA A 154 -9.71 14.83 11.16
N LYS A 155 -10.06 15.50 10.06
CA LYS A 155 -9.81 16.94 9.87
C LYS A 155 -10.75 17.82 10.72
N ASP A 156 -11.96 17.36 10.99
CA ASP A 156 -13.01 18.11 11.65
C ASP A 156 -13.20 17.73 13.13
N TYR A 157 -12.22 17.01 13.72
CA TYR A 157 -12.25 16.61 15.11
C TYR A 157 -12.34 17.80 16.07
N LYS A 158 -12.99 17.61 17.22
CA LYS A 158 -13.15 18.60 18.29
C LYS A 158 -12.61 18.12 19.63
N ALA A 159 -12.57 16.81 19.85
CA ALA A 159 -12.10 16.18 21.06
C ALA A 159 -11.12 15.04 20.75
N ILE A 160 -10.17 14.81 21.67
CA ILE A 160 -9.26 13.68 21.64
C ILE A 160 -9.49 12.85 22.90
N TYR A 161 -9.69 11.56 22.73
CA TYR A 161 -9.91 10.61 23.82
C TYR A 161 -8.63 9.81 24.08
N PRO A 162 -8.31 9.48 25.34
CA PRO A 162 -7.20 8.59 25.64
C PRO A 162 -7.59 7.16 25.24
N ILE A 163 -6.92 6.62 24.24
CA ILE A 163 -7.05 5.22 23.82
C ILE A 163 -5.69 4.52 23.83
N ALA A 164 -5.69 3.19 23.92
CA ALA A 164 -4.48 2.40 23.93
C ALA A 164 -3.71 2.56 22.61
N ALA A 165 -2.46 3.06 22.66
CA ALA A 165 -1.62 3.29 21.49
C ALA A 165 -0.73 2.09 21.10
N ARG A 166 -0.62 1.06 21.97
CA ARG A 166 0.31 -0.07 21.76
C ARG A 166 -0.32 -1.30 21.14
N CYS A 167 -1.62 -1.49 21.33
CA CYS A 167 -2.31 -2.72 20.97
C CYS A 167 -3.63 -2.38 20.28
N GLY A 168 -3.76 -2.79 19.01
CA GLY A 168 -4.99 -2.55 18.25
C GLY A 168 -6.25 -3.19 18.86
N VAL A 169 -6.10 -4.31 19.59
CA VAL A 169 -7.23 -4.93 20.30
C VAL A 169 -7.71 -4.01 21.43
N PHE A 170 -6.81 -3.49 22.25
CA PHE A 170 -7.18 -2.57 23.33
C PHE A 170 -7.68 -1.24 22.77
N ALA A 171 -7.05 -0.69 21.72
CA ALA A 171 -7.55 0.50 21.04
C ALA A 171 -9.02 0.32 20.60
N LYS A 172 -9.35 -0.81 19.97
CA LYS A 172 -10.72 -1.13 19.58
C LYS A 172 -11.67 -1.26 20.78
N SER A 173 -11.21 -1.88 21.86
CA SER A 173 -11.99 -2.02 23.09
C SER A 173 -12.24 -0.67 23.78
N ASP A 174 -11.31 0.26 23.67
CA ASP A 174 -11.45 1.61 24.22
C ASP A 174 -12.40 2.48 23.37
N ILE A 175 -12.39 2.31 22.05
CA ILE A 175 -13.24 3.06 21.11
C ILE A 175 -14.71 2.63 21.25
N GLN A 176 -15.01 1.37 21.49
CA GLN A 176 -16.40 0.87 21.51
C GLN A 176 -17.28 1.54 22.57
N PRO A 177 -16.85 1.74 23.83
CA PRO A 177 -17.60 2.52 24.79
C PRO A 177 -17.83 3.98 24.37
N LEU A 178 -16.82 4.62 23.78
CA LEU A 178 -16.92 6.00 23.31
C LEU A 178 -18.00 6.17 22.26
N ILE A 179 -18.15 5.19 21.34
CA ILE A 179 -19.25 5.17 20.37
C ILE A 179 -20.60 5.11 21.09
N ASN A 180 -20.72 4.25 22.09
CA ASN A 180 -21.96 4.11 22.87
C ASN A 180 -22.31 5.36 23.67
N ASP A 181 -21.28 6.10 24.10
CA ASP A 181 -21.40 7.37 24.83
C ASP A 181 -21.64 8.58 23.90
N GLY A 182 -21.74 8.34 22.59
CA GLY A 182 -22.07 9.36 21.60
C GLY A 182 -20.90 10.20 21.09
N ALA A 183 -19.67 9.70 21.22
CA ALA A 183 -18.52 10.33 20.56
C ALA A 183 -18.71 10.40 19.04
N THR A 184 -18.31 11.51 18.44
CA THR A 184 -18.49 11.73 16.99
C THR A 184 -17.51 10.90 16.16
N ARG A 185 -17.86 10.64 14.90
CA ARG A 185 -16.96 9.94 13.97
C ARG A 185 -15.67 10.72 13.72
N GLU A 186 -15.80 12.03 13.67
CA GLU A 186 -14.70 13.00 13.50
C GLU A 186 -13.68 12.88 14.62
N ASP A 187 -14.17 12.86 15.86
CA ASP A 187 -13.32 12.71 17.04
C ASP A 187 -12.65 11.33 17.08
N LEU A 188 -13.41 10.26 16.81
CA LEU A 188 -12.89 8.89 16.84
C LEU A 188 -11.90 8.59 15.68
N ALA A 189 -12.04 9.23 14.54
CA ALA A 189 -11.13 9.08 13.41
C ALA A 189 -9.77 9.74 13.64
N ARG A 190 -9.66 10.65 14.63
CA ARG A 190 -8.44 11.41 14.95
C ARG A 190 -7.52 10.69 15.94
N GLN A 191 -7.99 9.64 16.63
CA GLN A 191 -7.30 8.95 17.76
C GLN A 191 -6.03 8.18 17.42
#